data_007c8fd4059172c92e7a71d7422e3b49
#
_entry.id   007c8fd4059172c92e7a71d7422e3b49
#
_cell.length_a   1.000
_cell.length_b   1.000
_cell.length_c   1.000
_cell.angle_alpha   90.00
_cell.angle_beta   90.00
_cell.angle_gamma   90.00
#
_symmetry.space_group_name_H-M   'P 1'
#
loop_
_entity.id
_entity.type
_entity.pdbx_description
1 polymer ?
#
loop_
_entity_poly.entity_id
_entity_poly.type
_entity_poly.pdbx_seq_one_letter_code
_entity_poly.pdbx_strand_id
1 'polypeptide(L)'
;MSIHKQVEAARSGSEPAVICQIPSGWVVLANWQFLRGYCIQMPDPVVPSLNNLTQLARTAYLSDMAIIGDALLEVTGAYRINYAIMGNSDQVLHSHIVPRYLTEPDRFRMSNPWMYPPETMDATLFNCEHHKDLLLQIKNAIGKRL
;
A
#
# COMPACT_ATOMS: atom_id res chain seq x y z
N MET A 1 11.62 7.87 4.05
CA MET A 1 12.37 6.64 4.38
C MET A 1 12.42 5.76 3.15
N SER A 2 13.59 5.20 2.82
CA SER A 2 13.72 4.30 1.68
C SER A 2 12.98 2.96 1.91
N ILE A 3 12.69 2.26 0.83
CA ILE A 3 12.03 0.94 0.92
C ILE A 3 12.92 -0.05 1.68
N HIS A 4 14.23 -0.03 1.47
CA HIS A 4 15.17 -0.86 2.26
C HIS A 4 15.00 -0.64 3.76
N LYS A 5 14.98 0.62 4.19
CA LYS A 5 14.83 0.97 5.61
C LYS A 5 13.46 0.61 6.15
N GLN A 6 12.41 0.77 5.33
CA GLN A 6 11.06 0.37 5.74
C GLN A 6 10.96 -1.13 5.96
N VAL A 7 11.55 -1.94 5.09
CA VAL A 7 11.55 -3.40 5.25
C VAL A 7 12.34 -3.80 6.49
N GLU A 8 13.51 -3.19 6.73
CA GLU A 8 14.28 -3.43 7.96
C GLU A 8 13.48 -3.07 9.20
N ALA A 9 12.81 -1.92 9.19
CA ALA A 9 11.98 -1.48 10.30
C ALA A 9 10.77 -2.40 10.52
N ALA A 10 10.18 -2.92 9.44
CA ALA A 10 9.11 -3.90 9.55
C ALA A 10 9.60 -5.19 10.22
N ARG A 11 10.77 -5.70 9.80
CA ARG A 11 11.37 -6.90 10.40
C ARG A 11 11.66 -6.73 11.88
N SER A 12 12.14 -5.55 12.27
CA SER A 12 12.51 -5.27 13.66
C SER A 12 11.33 -4.86 14.55
N GLY A 13 10.15 -4.66 13.96
CA GLY A 13 8.97 -4.22 14.70
C GLY A 13 8.97 -2.75 15.06
N SER A 14 9.81 -1.94 14.41
CA SER A 14 9.94 -0.50 14.71
C SER A 14 9.18 0.40 13.73
N GLU A 15 8.49 -0.17 12.72
CA GLU A 15 7.69 0.62 11.77
C GLU A 15 6.22 0.64 12.22
N PRO A 16 5.72 1.77 12.75
CA PRO A 16 4.36 1.84 13.28
C PRO A 16 3.27 1.70 12.23
N ALA A 17 3.58 1.96 10.94
CA ALA A 17 2.62 1.88 9.86
C ALA A 17 2.45 0.47 9.29
N VAL A 18 3.19 -0.52 9.79
CA VAL A 18 3.06 -1.91 9.34
C VAL A 18 1.66 -2.42 9.63
N ILE A 19 1.01 -2.94 8.58
CA ILE A 19 -0.28 -3.63 8.71
C ILE A 19 -0.02 -5.08 9.07
N CYS A 20 0.71 -5.80 8.23
CA CYS A 20 1.08 -7.20 8.49
C CYS A 20 2.16 -7.69 7.52
N GLN A 21 2.71 -8.85 7.85
CA GLN A 21 3.52 -9.63 6.93
C GLN A 21 2.60 -10.46 6.02
N ILE A 22 3.00 -10.61 4.77
CA ILE A 22 2.30 -11.40 3.75
C ILE A 22 3.32 -12.36 3.13
N PRO A 23 2.88 -13.38 2.36
CA PRO A 23 3.83 -14.35 1.79
C PRO A 23 4.99 -13.72 1.00
N SER A 24 4.74 -12.64 0.25
CA SER A 24 5.76 -11.98 -0.57
C SER A 24 6.56 -10.90 0.15
N GLY A 25 6.19 -10.52 1.38
CA GLY A 25 6.89 -9.46 2.12
C GLY A 25 6.01 -8.77 3.15
N TRP A 26 5.82 -7.46 3.00
CA TRP A 26 5.14 -6.62 3.98
C TRP A 26 4.14 -5.68 3.33
N VAL A 27 3.13 -5.29 4.09
CA VAL A 27 2.21 -4.23 3.70
C VAL A 27 2.15 -3.19 4.81
N VAL A 28 2.26 -1.91 4.43
CA VAL A 28 2.21 -0.77 5.34
C VAL A 28 1.15 0.23 4.87
N LEU A 29 0.61 1.02 5.79
CA LEU A 29 -0.14 2.21 5.40
C LEU A 29 0.85 3.25 4.86
N ALA A 30 0.54 3.83 3.71
CA ALA A 30 1.34 4.90 3.14
C ALA A 30 1.29 6.13 4.05
N ASN A 31 2.36 6.93 3.99
CA ASN A 31 2.38 8.19 4.76
C ASN A 31 1.25 9.13 4.34
N TRP A 32 0.90 9.16 3.06
CA TRP A 32 -0.21 9.95 2.53
C TRP A 32 -1.52 9.18 2.68
N GLN A 33 -2.41 9.68 3.54
CA GLN A 33 -3.73 9.09 3.77
C GLN A 33 -4.88 9.99 3.27
N PHE A 34 -4.58 10.91 2.36
CA PHE A 34 -5.62 11.73 1.71
C PHE A 34 -6.62 10.86 0.95
N LEU A 35 -6.21 9.71 0.48
CA LEU A 35 -7.09 8.63 0.02
C LEU A 35 -6.99 7.52 1.05
N ARG A 36 -7.99 7.45 1.92
CA ARG A 36 -7.99 6.62 3.12
C ARG A 36 -7.77 5.16 2.78
N GLY A 37 -6.78 4.52 3.39
CA GLY A 37 -6.42 3.13 3.15
C GLY A 37 -5.31 2.93 2.12
N TYR A 38 -4.75 4.00 1.60
CA TYR A 38 -3.59 3.92 0.70
C TYR A 38 -2.49 3.09 1.35
N CYS A 39 -2.12 1.98 0.70
CA CYS A 39 -1.11 1.03 1.18
C CYS A 39 0.08 0.96 0.24
N ILE A 40 1.23 0.59 0.81
CA ILE A 40 2.43 0.21 0.07
C ILE A 40 2.71 -1.26 0.36
N GLN A 41 2.92 -2.04 -0.70
CA GLN A 41 3.39 -3.41 -0.63
C GLN A 41 4.89 -3.42 -0.93
N MET A 42 5.65 -4.15 -0.12
CA MET A 42 7.10 -4.26 -0.26
C MET A 42 7.50 -5.72 -0.25
N PRO A 43 8.38 -6.16 -1.17
CA PRO A 43 8.88 -7.54 -1.14
C PRO A 43 9.89 -7.71 0.01
N ASP A 44 10.02 -8.94 0.49
CA ASP A 44 11.07 -9.31 1.42
C ASP A 44 11.56 -10.72 1.05
N PRO A 45 12.80 -10.88 0.60
CA PRO A 45 13.87 -9.87 0.48
C PRO A 45 13.58 -8.82 -0.60
N VAL A 46 14.17 -7.64 -0.44
CA VAL A 46 14.02 -6.56 -1.42
C VAL A 46 14.73 -6.90 -2.71
N VAL A 47 14.13 -6.48 -3.83
CA VAL A 47 14.69 -6.62 -5.18
C VAL A 47 14.51 -5.32 -5.95
N PRO A 48 15.30 -5.06 -7.01
CA PRO A 48 15.20 -3.81 -7.76
C PRO A 48 13.86 -3.62 -8.48
N SER A 49 13.31 -4.67 -9.07
CA SER A 49 12.10 -4.55 -9.87
C SER A 49 11.32 -5.87 -9.90
N LEU A 50 10.10 -5.80 -10.39
CA LEU A 50 9.25 -6.97 -10.60
C LEU A 50 9.92 -8.03 -11.47
N ASN A 51 10.71 -7.58 -12.45
CA ASN A 51 11.37 -8.47 -13.40
C ASN A 51 12.57 -9.20 -12.80
N ASN A 52 13.05 -8.81 -11.61
CA ASN A 52 14.11 -9.50 -10.88
C ASN A 52 13.59 -10.66 -10.01
N LEU A 53 12.28 -10.79 -9.86
CA LEU A 53 11.70 -11.93 -9.16
C LEU A 53 11.67 -13.16 -10.06
N THR A 54 11.83 -14.35 -9.46
CA THR A 54 11.55 -15.60 -10.15
C THR A 54 10.07 -15.64 -10.54
N GLN A 55 9.70 -16.51 -11.47
CA GLN A 55 8.30 -16.64 -11.86
C GLN A 55 7.40 -16.98 -10.68
N LEU A 56 7.83 -17.88 -9.80
CA LEU A 56 7.07 -18.28 -8.61
C LEU A 56 6.89 -17.11 -7.64
N ALA A 57 7.99 -16.39 -7.34
CA ALA A 57 7.96 -15.25 -6.43
C ALA A 57 7.14 -14.09 -7.02
N ARG A 58 7.22 -13.88 -8.33
CA ARG A 58 6.44 -12.86 -9.02
C ARG A 58 4.94 -13.16 -8.94
N THR A 59 4.57 -14.42 -9.17
CA THR A 59 3.16 -14.84 -9.05
C THR A 59 2.64 -14.58 -7.65
N ALA A 60 3.40 -14.93 -6.62
CA ALA A 60 3.03 -14.67 -5.23
C ALA A 60 2.88 -13.16 -4.95
N TYR A 61 3.84 -12.36 -5.44
CA TYR A 61 3.83 -10.91 -5.24
C TYR A 61 2.58 -10.26 -5.88
N LEU A 62 2.27 -10.62 -7.11
CA LEU A 62 1.11 -10.07 -7.83
C LEU A 62 -0.21 -10.54 -7.22
N SER A 63 -0.29 -11.79 -6.79
CA SER A 63 -1.46 -12.31 -6.09
C SER A 63 -1.69 -11.58 -4.76
N ASP A 64 -0.63 -11.39 -3.97
CA ASP A 64 -0.71 -10.64 -2.71
C ASP A 64 -1.19 -9.22 -2.93
N MET A 65 -0.73 -8.57 -4.02
CA MET A 65 -1.16 -7.22 -4.38
C MET A 65 -2.69 -7.14 -4.55
N ALA A 66 -3.25 -8.11 -5.26
CA ALA A 66 -4.69 -8.17 -5.48
C ALA A 66 -5.46 -8.50 -4.18
N ILE A 67 -4.90 -9.36 -3.34
CA ILE A 67 -5.48 -9.69 -2.02
C ILE A 67 -5.56 -8.44 -1.13
N ILE A 68 -4.50 -7.63 -1.11
CA ILE A 68 -4.53 -6.36 -0.39
C ILE A 68 -5.64 -5.46 -0.93
N GLY A 69 -5.79 -5.38 -2.25
CA GLY A 69 -6.86 -4.62 -2.88
C GLY A 69 -8.24 -5.12 -2.50
N ASP A 70 -8.46 -6.42 -2.48
CA ASP A 70 -9.73 -7.02 -2.05
C ASP A 70 -10.05 -6.64 -0.60
N ALA A 71 -9.05 -6.70 0.29
CA ALA A 71 -9.20 -6.30 1.68
C ALA A 71 -9.57 -4.82 1.81
N LEU A 72 -8.93 -3.95 1.02
CA LEU A 72 -9.23 -2.53 1.01
C LEU A 72 -10.66 -2.25 0.53
N LEU A 73 -11.13 -2.93 -0.51
CA LEU A 73 -12.52 -2.80 -0.96
C LEU A 73 -13.50 -3.14 0.15
N GLU A 74 -13.24 -4.21 0.90
CA GLU A 74 -14.10 -4.60 2.03
C GLU A 74 -14.10 -3.55 3.14
N VAL A 75 -12.92 -3.06 3.53
CA VAL A 75 -12.76 -2.20 4.71
C VAL A 75 -13.17 -0.76 4.45
N THR A 76 -12.86 -0.22 3.26
CA THR A 76 -13.00 1.22 3.00
C THR A 76 -14.28 1.61 2.26
N GLY A 77 -14.94 0.66 1.61
CA GLY A 77 -16.06 0.98 0.72
C GLY A 77 -15.65 1.69 -0.57
N ALA A 78 -14.36 1.65 -0.91
CA ALA A 78 -13.88 2.21 -2.17
C ALA A 78 -14.60 1.57 -3.36
N TYR A 79 -14.78 2.35 -4.45
CA TYR A 79 -15.42 1.78 -5.64
C TYR A 79 -14.40 1.11 -6.56
N ARG A 80 -13.13 1.39 -6.39
CA ARG A 80 -12.04 0.90 -7.23
C ARG A 80 -10.71 0.99 -6.49
N ILE A 81 -9.81 0.08 -6.80
CA ILE A 81 -8.42 0.14 -6.34
C ILE A 81 -7.53 0.44 -7.53
N ASN A 82 -6.63 1.42 -7.38
CA ASN A 82 -5.56 1.64 -8.36
C ASN A 82 -4.28 0.95 -7.87
N TYR A 83 -3.61 0.30 -8.78
CA TYR A 83 -2.34 -0.39 -8.53
C TYR A 83 -1.26 0.26 -9.39
N ALA A 84 -0.11 0.56 -8.80
CA ALA A 84 1.01 1.10 -9.56
C ALA A 84 2.34 0.55 -9.04
N ILE A 85 3.16 0.07 -9.97
CA ILE A 85 4.53 -0.36 -9.74
C ILE A 85 5.39 0.49 -10.64
N MET A 86 6.17 1.42 -10.08
CA MET A 86 7.01 2.34 -10.87
C MET A 86 8.48 2.16 -10.54
N GLY A 87 8.94 2.61 -9.35
CA GLY A 87 10.31 2.39 -8.90
C GLY A 87 11.36 3.26 -9.58
N ASN A 88 10.96 4.41 -10.14
CA ASN A 88 11.91 5.31 -10.81
C ASN A 88 12.67 6.21 -9.83
N SER A 89 12.04 6.58 -8.73
CA SER A 89 12.67 7.43 -7.70
C SER A 89 13.45 6.57 -6.72
N ASP A 90 12.78 5.69 -6.00
CA ASP A 90 13.42 4.65 -5.19
C ASP A 90 13.44 3.37 -6.03
N GLN A 91 14.60 2.98 -6.52
CA GLN A 91 14.74 1.88 -7.49
C GLN A 91 14.74 0.52 -6.79
N VAL A 92 13.71 0.32 -5.98
CA VAL A 92 13.42 -0.93 -5.26
C VAL A 92 11.96 -1.26 -5.53
N LEU A 93 11.66 -2.53 -5.79
CA LEU A 93 10.28 -2.97 -6.04
C LEU A 93 9.39 -2.58 -4.87
N HIS A 94 8.31 -1.90 -5.17
CA HIS A 94 7.20 -1.64 -4.25
C HIS A 94 5.96 -1.32 -5.06
N SER A 95 4.79 -1.60 -4.49
CA SER A 95 3.50 -1.37 -5.14
C SER A 95 2.71 -0.35 -4.35
N HIS A 96 2.14 0.62 -5.07
CA HIS A 96 1.14 1.53 -4.54
C HIS A 96 -0.23 0.91 -4.74
N ILE A 97 -1.01 0.78 -3.68
CA ILE A 97 -2.34 0.18 -3.70
C ILE A 97 -3.29 1.23 -3.11
N VAL A 98 -4.05 1.88 -3.98
CA VAL A 98 -4.74 3.13 -3.64
C VAL A 98 -6.24 3.00 -3.82
N PRO A 99 -7.02 3.07 -2.73
CA PRO A 99 -8.47 3.10 -2.82
C PRO A 99 -8.95 4.41 -3.47
N ARG A 100 -9.94 4.30 -4.34
CA ARG A 100 -10.55 5.45 -4.99
C ARG A 100 -12.02 5.52 -4.59
N TYR A 101 -12.54 6.74 -4.44
CA TYR A 101 -13.85 6.98 -3.83
C TYR A 101 -14.75 7.79 -4.75
N LEU A 102 -16.05 7.44 -4.77
CA LEU A 102 -17.05 8.19 -5.53
C LEU A 102 -17.23 9.62 -4.99
N THR A 103 -16.81 9.89 -3.77
CA THR A 103 -16.86 11.21 -3.15
C THR A 103 -15.74 12.15 -3.62
N GLU A 104 -14.75 11.64 -4.36
CA GLU A 104 -13.68 12.48 -4.90
C GLU A 104 -14.22 13.44 -5.96
N PRO A 105 -13.67 14.66 -6.08
CA PRO A 105 -14.01 15.56 -7.17
C PRO A 105 -13.78 14.88 -8.53
N ASP A 106 -14.71 15.06 -9.47
CA ASP A 106 -14.71 14.33 -10.74
C ASP A 106 -13.38 14.39 -11.49
N ARG A 107 -12.76 15.56 -11.56
CA ARG A 107 -11.49 15.72 -12.29
C ARG A 107 -10.36 14.90 -11.68
N PHE A 108 -10.36 14.66 -10.37
CA PHE A 108 -9.35 13.84 -9.68
C PHE A 108 -9.73 12.37 -9.69
N ARG A 109 -11.02 12.09 -9.49
CA ARG A 109 -11.52 10.71 -9.51
C ARG A 109 -11.27 10.03 -10.87
N MET A 110 -11.30 10.80 -11.96
CA MET A 110 -11.07 10.30 -13.31
C MET A 110 -9.58 10.24 -13.69
N SER A 111 -8.69 10.59 -12.77
CA SER A 111 -7.25 10.66 -12.97
C SER A 111 -6.51 9.76 -11.99
N ASN A 112 -5.18 9.62 -12.17
CA ASN A 112 -4.37 8.88 -11.21
C ASN A 112 -4.27 9.65 -9.86
N PRO A 113 -3.91 8.95 -8.76
CA PRO A 113 -3.91 9.57 -7.44
C PRO A 113 -2.99 10.77 -7.28
N TRP A 114 -1.92 10.85 -8.07
CA TRP A 114 -0.90 11.89 -7.92
C TRP A 114 -1.19 13.17 -8.70
N MET A 115 -2.38 13.25 -9.30
CA MET A 115 -2.88 14.49 -9.91
C MET A 115 -3.44 15.47 -8.90
N TYR A 116 -3.62 15.06 -7.65
CA TYR A 116 -4.00 15.97 -6.57
C TYR A 116 -2.88 16.99 -6.29
N PRO A 117 -3.25 18.22 -5.88
CA PRO A 117 -2.23 19.20 -5.46
C PRO A 117 -1.44 18.68 -4.27
N PRO A 118 -0.13 19.04 -4.16
CA PRO A 118 0.69 18.61 -3.02
C PRO A 118 0.08 18.95 -1.66
N GLU A 119 -0.53 20.11 -1.51
CA GLU A 119 -1.19 20.51 -0.26
C GLU A 119 -2.34 19.60 0.12
N THR A 120 -3.08 19.05 -0.84
CA THR A 120 -4.14 18.08 -0.56
C THR A 120 -3.53 16.74 -0.13
N MET A 121 -2.49 16.27 -0.82
CA MET A 121 -1.80 15.03 -0.47
C MET A 121 -1.20 15.11 0.94
N ASP A 122 -0.63 16.24 1.31
CA ASP A 122 0.03 16.44 2.60
C ASP A 122 -0.96 16.77 3.74
N ALA A 123 -2.22 17.04 3.43
CA ALA A 123 -3.21 17.45 4.43
C ALA A 123 -3.57 16.35 5.43
N THR A 124 -3.48 15.08 5.02
CA THR A 124 -3.77 13.94 5.89
C THR A 124 -2.62 12.95 5.82
N LEU A 125 -1.73 13.02 6.80
CA LEU A 125 -0.60 12.11 6.91
C LEU A 125 -0.93 10.98 7.89
N PHE A 126 -0.21 9.87 7.76
CA PHE A 126 -0.34 8.74 8.68
C PHE A 126 -0.12 9.21 10.12
N ASN A 127 -1.02 8.80 11.01
CA ASN A 127 -0.94 9.06 12.44
C ASN A 127 -1.37 7.80 13.19
N CYS A 128 -0.54 7.30 14.09
CA CYS A 128 -0.75 6.04 14.80
C CYS A 128 -2.11 6.00 15.52
N GLU A 129 -2.48 7.10 16.19
CA GLU A 129 -3.73 7.15 16.94
C GLU A 129 -4.95 7.20 16.02
N HIS A 130 -4.91 8.07 15.01
CA HIS A 130 -6.04 8.26 14.09
C HIS A 130 -6.27 7.04 13.19
N HIS A 131 -5.20 6.33 12.81
CA HIS A 131 -5.28 5.25 11.83
C HIS A 131 -5.20 3.85 12.45
N LYS A 132 -5.20 3.76 13.77
CA LYS A 132 -5.11 2.48 14.49
C LYS A 132 -6.21 1.50 14.09
N ASP A 133 -7.45 1.95 14.10
CA ASP A 133 -8.58 1.09 13.78
C ASP A 133 -8.57 0.68 12.31
N LEU A 134 -8.27 1.61 11.41
CA LEU A 134 -8.12 1.33 9.98
C LEU A 134 -7.08 0.23 9.75
N LEU A 135 -5.91 0.39 10.37
CA LEU A 135 -4.81 -0.57 10.25
C LEU A 135 -5.24 -1.96 10.71
N LEU A 136 -5.91 -2.07 11.85
CA LEU A 136 -6.38 -3.34 12.39
C LEU A 136 -7.46 -3.97 11.50
N GLN A 137 -8.38 -3.17 10.96
CA GLN A 137 -9.43 -3.66 10.06
C GLN A 137 -8.81 -4.23 8.77
N ILE A 138 -7.84 -3.53 8.19
CA ILE A 138 -7.15 -4.00 6.99
C ILE A 138 -6.37 -5.29 7.29
N LYS A 139 -5.66 -5.33 8.41
CA LYS A 139 -4.92 -6.51 8.85
C LYS A 139 -5.84 -7.73 8.95
N ASN A 140 -6.98 -7.58 9.59
CA ASN A 140 -7.95 -8.67 9.74
C ASN A 140 -8.52 -9.11 8.39
N ALA A 141 -8.83 -8.16 7.51
CA ALA A 141 -9.37 -8.45 6.19
C ALA A 141 -8.35 -9.18 5.31
N ILE A 142 -7.07 -8.81 5.37
CA ILE A 142 -6.00 -9.53 4.67
C ILE A 142 -5.87 -10.94 5.26
N GLY A 143 -5.85 -11.06 6.58
CA GLY A 143 -5.68 -12.34 7.26
C GLY A 143 -6.72 -13.38 6.88
N LYS A 144 -7.96 -12.98 6.64
CA LYS A 144 -9.02 -13.88 6.19
C LYS A 144 -8.78 -14.48 4.80
N ARG A 145 -7.91 -13.87 4.00
CA ARG A 145 -7.67 -14.21 2.60
C ARG A 145 -6.35 -14.94 2.36
N LEU A 146 -5.53 -15.06 3.38
CA LEU A 146 -4.23 -15.75 3.28
C LEU A 146 -4.31 -17.23 3.63
#